data_53634b81d56805d807c635a5ede093df
#
_entry.id   53634b81d56805d807c635a5ede093df
#
_cell.length_a   1.000
_cell.length_b   1.000
_cell.length_c   1.000
_cell.angle_alpha   90.00
_cell.angle_beta   90.00
_cell.angle_gamma   90.00
#
_symmetry.space_group_name_H-M   'P 1'
#
loop_
_entity.id
_entity.type
_entity.pdbx_description
1 polymer ?
#
loop_
_entity_poly.entity_id
_entity_poly.type
_entity_poly.pdbx_seq_one_letter_code
_entity_poly.pdbx_strand_id
1 'polypeptide(L)'
;MQFGTVEQAIADIKAGKLVIVADDEDRENEGDLICAAQLVTPEMINFMIRKAGGWICLALTNERADQLELAPQSELNTDEYRTAFTISIDADDRFGVTTGVSAQDRAKTIRVAVDPNTVPTDLRRPGHVPPLRARDGGVLQRVGHTETAVDLARLAGLTPAGVICEILNEDGTSARRPELEQFAQNHGLTFITVAQVVAHRLQTERLVHRVAEARLPTEMGTWRVVGYRNDVDKHEHIALVYGDVGPDSSVLVRMHSKCLTGDVFHSLRCDCGWQLETAMKMIAKEGKGVVVYLDQEGRGIGLLNKLKAYELQDEGIDTVEANERLGFKPDLRNYGIGAQILLDLGLKTIRPITNNPRKLVGLEGYGLTIDERVPIISIAHDENSSYLEAKRAKLGHLFAS
;
A
#
# COMPACT_ATOMS: atom_id res chain seq x y z
N MET A 1 -8.50 -5.94 23.41
CA MET A 1 -9.45 -4.89 22.98
C MET A 1 -9.79 -5.11 21.52
N GLN A 2 -11.00 -4.76 21.07
CA GLN A 2 -11.30 -4.73 19.63
C GLN A 2 -10.77 -3.41 19.08
N PHE A 3 -10.09 -3.45 17.93
CA PHE A 3 -9.66 -2.23 17.23
C PHE A 3 -10.86 -1.31 16.95
N GLY A 4 -10.62 -0.01 16.96
CA GLY A 4 -11.56 0.98 16.43
C GLY A 4 -11.73 0.83 14.92
N THR A 5 -12.70 1.55 14.35
CA THR A 5 -12.86 1.61 12.89
C THR A 5 -12.12 2.81 12.30
N VAL A 6 -11.79 2.74 11.01
CA VAL A 6 -11.14 3.85 10.31
C VAL A 6 -12.05 5.08 10.27
N GLU A 7 -13.37 4.88 10.16
CA GLU A 7 -14.36 5.96 10.19
C GLU A 7 -14.34 6.70 11.53
N GLN A 8 -14.18 5.98 12.66
CA GLN A 8 -14.02 6.59 13.98
C GLN A 8 -12.73 7.39 14.06
N ALA A 9 -11.60 6.83 13.57
CA ALA A 9 -10.33 7.54 13.53
C ALA A 9 -10.39 8.80 12.67
N ILE A 10 -11.04 8.74 11.49
CA ILE A 10 -11.28 9.92 10.62
C ILE A 10 -12.11 10.97 11.35
N ALA A 11 -13.17 10.56 12.05
CA ALA A 11 -14.02 11.49 12.82
C ALA A 11 -13.24 12.14 13.98
N ASP A 12 -12.41 11.38 14.68
CA ASP A 12 -11.57 11.91 15.78
C ASP A 12 -10.48 12.86 15.25
N ILE A 13 -9.80 12.51 14.16
CA ILE A 13 -8.84 13.41 13.48
C ILE A 13 -9.51 14.71 13.04
N LYS A 14 -10.71 14.63 12.45
CA LYS A 14 -11.52 15.81 12.05
C LYS A 14 -11.91 16.67 13.23
N ALA A 15 -12.17 16.06 14.38
CA ALA A 15 -12.51 16.74 15.63
C ALA A 15 -11.27 17.30 16.37
N GLY A 16 -10.06 17.19 15.79
CA GLY A 16 -8.82 17.65 16.42
C GLY A 16 -8.37 16.78 17.59
N LYS A 17 -8.65 15.47 17.56
CA LYS A 17 -8.20 14.53 18.58
C LYS A 17 -6.99 13.71 18.10
N LEU A 18 -6.34 13.08 19.06
CA LEU A 18 -5.30 12.08 18.85
C LEU A 18 -5.92 10.71 18.57
N VAL A 19 -5.30 9.94 17.69
CA VAL A 19 -5.57 8.51 17.47
C VAL A 19 -4.28 7.72 17.59
N ILE A 20 -4.37 6.42 17.85
CA ILE A 20 -3.23 5.50 17.82
C ILE A 20 -3.32 4.70 16.54
N VAL A 21 -2.19 4.58 15.86
CA VAL A 21 -2.03 3.72 14.70
C VAL A 21 -0.85 2.79 14.92
N ALA A 22 -1.08 1.48 14.81
CA ALA A 22 0.00 0.48 14.81
C ALA A 22 0.29 0.00 13.39
N ASP A 23 1.55 -0.26 13.11
CA ASP A 23 1.95 -0.91 11.89
C ASP A 23 2.02 -2.46 12.03
N ASP A 24 2.54 -3.12 10.99
CA ASP A 24 2.62 -4.59 10.93
C ASP A 24 3.73 -5.13 11.83
N GLU A 25 3.51 -6.31 12.43
CA GLU A 25 4.50 -7.00 13.26
C GLU A 25 5.80 -7.33 12.49
N ASP A 26 5.68 -7.53 11.17
CA ASP A 26 6.81 -7.78 10.26
C ASP A 26 7.49 -6.50 9.76
N ARG A 27 7.12 -5.30 10.27
CA ARG A 27 7.70 -4.01 9.90
C ARG A 27 8.44 -3.41 11.11
N GLU A 28 8.03 -2.26 11.62
CA GLU A 28 8.58 -1.66 12.84
C GLU A 28 7.97 -2.29 14.10
N ASN A 29 6.75 -2.82 13.97
CA ASN A 29 5.93 -3.35 15.06
C ASN A 29 5.76 -2.32 16.19
N GLU A 30 5.46 -1.08 15.83
CA GLU A 30 5.34 0.07 16.72
C GLU A 30 3.96 0.70 16.62
N GLY A 31 3.67 1.65 17.47
CA GLY A 31 2.45 2.44 17.42
C GLY A 31 2.73 3.91 17.67
N ASP A 32 2.13 4.76 16.81
CA ASP A 32 2.25 6.19 16.89
C ASP A 32 0.95 6.86 17.35
N LEU A 33 1.09 7.91 18.15
CA LEU A 33 0.06 8.93 18.28
C LEU A 33 0.04 9.79 17.02
N ILE A 34 -1.13 9.94 16.43
CA ILE A 34 -1.34 10.72 15.20
C ILE A 34 -2.41 11.78 15.42
N CYS A 35 -2.18 12.99 14.92
CA CYS A 35 -3.22 14.02 14.76
C CYS A 35 -3.02 14.81 13.46
N ALA A 36 -4.06 15.53 13.02
CA ALA A 36 -3.94 16.44 11.89
C ALA A 36 -3.05 17.65 12.27
N ALA A 37 -2.03 17.92 11.46
CA ALA A 37 -1.11 19.03 11.71
C ALA A 37 -1.79 20.40 11.74
N GLN A 38 -2.84 20.60 10.93
CA GLN A 38 -3.64 21.83 10.89
C GLN A 38 -4.31 22.16 12.24
N LEU A 39 -4.68 21.11 13.00
CA LEU A 39 -5.45 21.24 14.26
C LEU A 39 -4.58 21.00 15.50
N VAL A 40 -3.26 20.84 15.34
CA VAL A 40 -2.34 20.57 16.46
C VAL A 40 -2.36 21.72 17.48
N THR A 41 -2.39 21.37 18.76
CA THR A 41 -2.32 22.32 19.89
C THR A 41 -1.10 22.09 20.77
N PRO A 42 -0.70 23.09 21.56
CA PRO A 42 0.38 22.90 22.54
C PRO A 42 0.11 21.77 23.54
N GLU A 43 -1.16 21.56 23.90
CA GLU A 43 -1.59 20.51 24.83
C GLU A 43 -1.36 19.12 24.21
N MET A 44 -1.66 18.95 22.92
CA MET A 44 -1.40 17.71 22.19
C MET A 44 0.09 17.39 22.10
N ILE A 45 0.90 18.39 21.76
CA ILE A 45 2.38 18.25 21.74
C ILE A 45 2.89 17.90 23.13
N ASN A 46 2.39 18.58 24.18
CA ASN A 46 2.79 18.27 25.56
C ASN A 46 2.35 16.86 25.99
N PHE A 47 1.18 16.40 25.54
CA PHE A 47 0.74 15.03 25.77
C PHE A 47 1.68 14.02 25.10
N MET A 48 2.05 14.24 23.84
CA MET A 48 3.03 13.41 23.14
C MET A 48 4.37 13.35 23.89
N ILE A 49 4.91 14.49 24.32
CA ILE A 49 6.16 14.57 25.09
C ILE A 49 6.07 13.78 26.40
N ARG A 50 4.96 13.93 27.14
CA ARG A 50 4.85 13.44 28.50
C ARG A 50 4.33 12.01 28.60
N LYS A 51 3.58 11.56 27.62
CA LYS A 51 2.88 10.27 27.67
C LYS A 51 3.36 9.27 26.63
N ALA A 52 3.66 9.73 25.41
CA ALA A 52 4.20 8.86 24.37
C ALA A 52 5.74 8.76 24.46
N GLY A 53 6.44 9.85 24.63
CA GLY A 53 7.89 9.88 24.84
C GLY A 53 8.74 9.72 23.57
N GLY A 54 8.14 9.49 22.43
CA GLY A 54 8.81 9.34 21.13
C GLY A 54 9.24 10.66 20.49
N TRP A 55 9.66 10.59 19.25
CA TRP A 55 10.12 11.75 18.49
C TRP A 55 8.97 12.38 17.70
N ILE A 56 8.63 13.62 18.01
CA ILE A 56 7.54 14.34 17.36
C ILE A 56 7.98 14.77 15.97
N CYS A 57 7.38 14.19 14.93
CA CYS A 57 7.68 14.48 13.55
C CYS A 57 6.45 15.06 12.82
N LEU A 58 6.71 15.83 11.74
CA LEU A 58 5.68 16.40 10.87
C LEU A 58 5.65 15.69 9.53
N ALA A 59 4.65 14.86 9.28
CA ALA A 59 4.41 14.21 7.99
C ALA A 59 3.79 15.20 7.00
N LEU A 60 4.40 15.37 5.83
CA LEU A 60 3.99 16.26 4.75
C LEU A 60 3.91 15.51 3.42
N THR A 61 3.09 16.02 2.50
CA THR A 61 3.15 15.61 1.08
C THR A 61 4.47 16.07 0.44
N ASN A 62 4.91 15.39 -0.63
CA ASN A 62 6.08 15.82 -1.42
C ASN A 62 5.89 17.24 -1.95
N GLU A 63 4.70 17.55 -2.47
CA GLU A 63 4.37 18.88 -2.97
C GLU A 63 4.58 19.97 -1.92
N ARG A 64 4.07 19.76 -0.68
CA ARG A 64 4.24 20.73 0.39
C ARG A 64 5.68 20.87 0.83
N ALA A 65 6.41 19.76 0.92
CA ALA A 65 7.82 19.77 1.26
C ALA A 65 8.66 20.49 0.18
N ASP A 66 8.31 20.36 -1.11
CA ASP A 66 8.96 21.07 -2.22
C ASP A 66 8.66 22.57 -2.18
N GLN A 67 7.39 22.98 -1.94
CA GLN A 67 7.00 24.38 -1.77
C GLN A 67 7.76 25.07 -0.64
N LEU A 68 8.08 24.34 0.42
CA LEU A 68 8.85 24.83 1.56
C LEU A 68 10.36 24.66 1.39
N GLU A 69 10.84 24.15 0.25
CA GLU A 69 12.27 23.89 -0.04
C GLU A 69 12.96 23.04 1.06
N LEU A 70 12.27 21.99 1.54
CA LEU A 70 12.78 21.11 2.58
C LEU A 70 13.72 20.06 1.97
N ALA A 71 15.01 20.30 2.00
CA ALA A 71 16.02 19.36 1.51
C ALA A 71 16.01 18.06 2.34
N PRO A 72 16.37 16.90 1.74
CA PRO A 72 16.61 15.67 2.51
C PRO A 72 17.66 15.89 3.60
N GLN A 73 17.47 15.24 4.74
CA GLN A 73 18.43 15.30 5.86
C GLN A 73 19.77 14.64 5.51
N SER A 74 19.76 13.65 4.61
CA SER A 74 20.93 12.95 4.10
C SER A 74 20.81 12.77 2.59
N GLU A 75 21.92 12.99 1.86
CA GLU A 75 22.00 12.70 0.42
C GLU A 75 21.86 11.21 0.13
N LEU A 76 22.39 10.37 1.02
CA LEU A 76 22.30 8.92 0.93
C LEU A 76 21.44 8.39 2.08
N ASN A 77 20.19 8.02 1.75
CA ASN A 77 19.31 7.38 2.72
C ASN A 77 19.63 5.87 2.79
N THR A 78 20.19 5.43 3.92
CA THR A 78 20.52 4.05 4.23
C THR A 78 19.55 3.40 5.22
N ASP A 79 18.50 4.12 5.62
CA ASP A 79 17.46 3.58 6.50
C ASP A 79 16.75 2.37 5.87
N GLU A 80 16.53 1.33 6.65
CA GLU A 80 15.90 0.07 6.22
C GLU A 80 14.49 0.31 5.66
N TYR A 81 13.72 1.17 6.32
CA TYR A 81 12.35 1.51 5.94
C TYR A 81 12.26 2.70 4.98
N ARG A 82 13.44 3.27 4.59
CA ARG A 82 13.52 4.40 3.67
C ARG A 82 12.70 5.61 4.11
N THR A 83 12.64 5.87 5.41
CA THR A 83 11.96 7.04 5.98
C THR A 83 12.60 8.32 5.47
N ALA A 84 11.80 9.18 4.84
CA ALA A 84 12.31 10.32 4.10
C ALA A 84 12.38 11.58 5.00
N PHE A 85 13.29 11.58 5.97
CA PHE A 85 13.59 12.73 6.79
C PHE A 85 14.11 13.91 5.95
N THR A 86 13.63 15.10 6.30
CA THR A 86 14.17 16.36 5.76
C THR A 86 14.90 17.14 6.84
N ILE A 87 15.54 18.22 6.46
CA ILE A 87 16.15 19.14 7.43
C ILE A 87 15.07 19.62 8.42
N SER A 88 15.39 19.62 9.71
CA SER A 88 14.48 20.10 10.77
C SER A 88 14.22 21.60 10.67
N ILE A 89 13.05 22.02 11.15
CA ILE A 89 12.57 23.40 11.02
C ILE A 89 12.09 23.96 12.35
N ASP A 90 12.14 25.30 12.46
CA ASP A 90 11.37 26.12 13.40
C ASP A 90 10.72 27.26 12.62
N ALA A 91 9.54 27.71 13.02
CA ALA A 91 8.99 28.93 12.44
C ALA A 91 9.79 30.14 12.90
N ASP A 92 9.82 31.17 12.04
CA ASP A 92 10.52 32.42 12.34
C ASP A 92 9.95 33.12 13.58
N ASP A 93 10.77 33.91 14.29
CA ASP A 93 10.40 34.63 15.55
C ASP A 93 9.24 35.58 15.35
N ARG A 94 9.03 36.11 14.13
CA ARG A 94 7.84 36.94 13.79
C ARG A 94 6.52 36.22 14.03
N PHE A 95 6.49 34.87 14.02
CA PHE A 95 5.35 34.06 14.39
C PHE A 95 5.25 33.83 15.91
N GLY A 96 6.19 34.40 16.70
CA GLY A 96 6.22 34.29 18.15
C GLY A 96 6.73 32.91 18.63
N VAL A 97 7.60 32.27 17.86
CA VAL A 97 8.40 31.13 18.28
C VAL A 97 9.65 31.67 19.00
N THR A 98 10.01 31.06 20.13
CA THR A 98 11.18 31.46 20.92
C THR A 98 12.40 30.62 20.54
N THR A 99 12.77 29.62 21.35
CA THR A 99 13.89 28.73 21.07
C THR A 99 13.51 27.53 20.19
N GLY A 100 12.22 27.29 19.95
CA GLY A 100 11.69 26.20 19.10
C GLY A 100 11.34 24.90 19.85
N VAL A 101 11.91 24.66 21.03
CA VAL A 101 11.85 23.36 21.74
C VAL A 101 10.55 23.13 22.51
N SER A 102 9.90 24.21 22.97
CA SER A 102 8.71 24.10 23.82
C SER A 102 7.52 23.48 23.05
N ALA A 103 6.57 22.89 23.76
CA ALA A 103 5.33 22.38 23.15
C ALA A 103 4.59 23.48 22.39
N GLN A 104 4.60 24.70 22.91
CA GLN A 104 4.00 25.86 22.27
C GLN A 104 4.73 26.23 20.97
N ASP A 105 6.06 26.25 20.97
CA ASP A 105 6.85 26.59 19.80
C ASP A 105 6.72 25.54 18.71
N ARG A 106 6.77 24.24 19.08
CA ARG A 106 6.60 23.14 18.11
C ARG A 106 5.21 23.13 17.50
N ALA A 107 4.16 23.29 18.30
CA ALA A 107 2.79 23.38 17.77
C ALA A 107 2.62 24.57 16.82
N LYS A 108 3.25 25.71 17.12
CA LYS A 108 3.24 26.88 16.26
C LYS A 108 4.01 26.66 14.96
N THR A 109 5.22 26.10 15.04
CA THR A 109 6.03 25.72 13.87
C THR A 109 5.28 24.80 12.93
N ILE A 110 4.64 23.76 13.48
CA ILE A 110 3.84 22.82 12.70
C ILE A 110 2.68 23.54 11.98
N ARG A 111 1.92 24.38 12.67
CA ARG A 111 0.81 25.13 12.05
C ARG A 111 1.27 26.10 10.98
N VAL A 112 2.40 26.79 11.19
CA VAL A 112 3.02 27.64 10.17
C VAL A 112 3.43 26.79 8.96
N ALA A 113 4.10 25.67 9.17
CA ALA A 113 4.57 24.80 8.08
C ALA A 113 3.43 24.28 7.18
N VAL A 114 2.22 24.10 7.71
CA VAL A 114 1.07 23.59 6.94
C VAL A 114 0.11 24.68 6.43
N ASP A 115 0.32 25.95 6.81
CA ASP A 115 -0.45 27.09 6.27
C ASP A 115 -0.09 27.27 4.79
N PRO A 116 -1.07 27.27 3.87
CA PRO A 116 -0.81 27.38 2.43
C PRO A 116 -0.07 28.67 2.02
N ASN A 117 -0.16 29.72 2.84
CA ASN A 117 0.49 31.01 2.57
C ASN A 117 1.95 31.07 3.05
N THR A 118 2.43 30.07 3.78
CA THR A 118 3.80 30.01 4.28
C THR A 118 4.79 29.77 3.14
N VAL A 119 5.81 30.61 3.09
CA VAL A 119 6.93 30.55 2.14
C VAL A 119 8.21 30.04 2.84
N PRO A 120 9.24 29.60 2.08
CA PRO A 120 10.48 29.04 2.66
C PRO A 120 11.18 29.92 3.70
N THR A 121 11.13 31.24 3.53
CA THR A 121 11.73 32.23 4.44
C THR A 121 11.00 32.41 5.77
N ASP A 122 9.81 31.82 5.92
CA ASP A 122 9.04 31.80 7.17
C ASP A 122 9.56 30.74 8.16
N LEU A 123 10.44 29.87 7.68
CA LEU A 123 11.00 28.75 8.43
C LEU A 123 12.52 28.88 8.58
N ARG A 124 13.00 28.70 9.79
CA ARG A 124 14.43 28.58 10.12
C ARG A 124 14.88 27.13 9.97
N ARG A 125 16.10 26.92 9.57
CA ARG A 125 16.77 25.63 9.35
C ARG A 125 18.18 25.68 9.91
N PRO A 126 18.63 24.70 10.73
CA PRO A 126 17.85 23.63 11.38
C PRO A 126 16.92 24.17 12.47
N GLY A 127 15.99 23.31 12.94
CA GLY A 127 15.05 23.59 14.02
C GLY A 127 14.76 22.35 14.87
N HIS A 128 13.61 22.35 15.56
CA HIS A 128 13.24 21.32 16.53
C HIS A 128 12.06 20.43 16.09
N VAL A 129 11.50 20.68 14.90
CA VAL A 129 10.48 19.82 14.29
C VAL A 129 11.06 19.19 13.02
N PRO A 130 11.29 17.88 12.97
CA PRO A 130 11.73 17.16 11.78
C PRO A 130 10.54 16.87 10.85
N PRO A 131 10.49 17.42 9.61
CA PRO A 131 9.53 17.03 8.63
C PRO A 131 9.91 15.72 7.94
N LEU A 132 8.87 14.91 7.60
CA LEU A 132 8.98 13.68 6.85
C LEU A 132 8.18 13.82 5.55
N ARG A 133 8.74 13.36 4.43
CA ARG A 133 8.05 13.30 3.14
C ARG A 133 7.28 12.00 3.03
N ALA A 134 5.96 12.05 2.97
CA ALA A 134 5.14 10.90 2.63
C ALA A 134 5.30 10.51 1.16
N ARG A 135 5.22 9.24 0.85
CA ARG A 135 5.21 8.76 -0.54
C ARG A 135 3.91 9.17 -1.23
N ASP A 136 4.02 9.59 -2.50
CA ASP A 136 2.84 9.79 -3.35
C ASP A 136 2.07 8.47 -3.45
N GLY A 137 0.73 8.53 -3.37
CA GLY A 137 -0.10 7.33 -3.20
C GLY A 137 -0.34 6.91 -1.74
N GLY A 138 0.37 7.52 -0.77
CA GLY A 138 0.16 7.32 0.68
C GLY A 138 0.40 5.89 1.14
N VAL A 139 -0.45 5.39 2.05
CA VAL A 139 -0.34 4.02 2.61
C VAL A 139 -0.43 2.92 1.56
N LEU A 140 -0.94 3.20 0.37
CA LEU A 140 -0.99 2.24 -0.73
C LEU A 140 0.36 2.04 -1.41
N GLN A 141 1.30 2.97 -1.22
CA GLN A 141 2.70 2.89 -1.69
C GLN A 141 3.66 2.47 -0.58
N ARG A 142 3.52 3.04 0.62
CA ARG A 142 4.35 2.72 1.79
C ARG A 142 3.47 2.61 3.02
N VAL A 143 3.40 1.41 3.58
CA VAL A 143 2.54 1.06 4.73
C VAL A 143 3.12 1.55 6.06
N GLY A 144 3.43 2.85 6.16
CA GLY A 144 4.08 3.49 7.31
C GLY A 144 3.22 4.54 7.98
N HIS A 145 3.61 4.93 9.21
CA HIS A 145 2.94 5.95 10.04
C HIS A 145 2.92 7.32 9.34
N THR A 146 4.01 7.69 8.64
CA THR A 146 4.12 8.95 7.86
C THR A 146 2.99 9.08 6.83
N GLU A 147 2.81 8.04 6.00
CA GLU A 147 1.78 8.00 4.98
C GLU A 147 0.38 7.95 5.60
N THR A 148 0.23 7.18 6.68
CA THR A 148 -1.04 7.07 7.41
C THR A 148 -1.49 8.41 7.97
N ALA A 149 -0.58 9.21 8.53
CA ALA A 149 -0.90 10.52 9.09
C ALA A 149 -1.39 11.50 8.01
N VAL A 150 -0.75 11.52 6.85
CA VAL A 150 -1.17 12.34 5.70
C VAL A 150 -2.52 11.87 5.16
N ASP A 151 -2.71 10.56 5.02
CA ASP A 151 -3.96 9.97 4.51
C ASP A 151 -5.15 10.20 5.44
N LEU A 152 -4.99 10.00 6.75
CA LEU A 152 -6.05 10.26 7.72
C LEU A 152 -6.46 11.73 7.73
N ALA A 153 -5.51 12.68 7.65
CA ALA A 153 -5.81 14.10 7.53
C ALA A 153 -6.57 14.39 6.23
N ARG A 154 -6.15 13.84 5.09
CA ARG A 154 -6.82 13.96 3.79
C ARG A 154 -8.24 13.38 3.82
N LEU A 155 -8.41 12.17 4.37
CA LEU A 155 -9.72 11.50 4.51
C LEU A 155 -10.67 12.27 5.44
N ALA A 156 -10.11 12.99 6.44
CA ALA A 156 -10.88 13.87 7.31
C ALA A 156 -11.29 15.21 6.63
N GLY A 157 -10.83 15.48 5.40
CA GLY A 157 -11.08 16.72 4.67
C GLY A 157 -10.24 17.90 5.17
N LEU A 158 -9.10 17.62 5.80
CA LEU A 158 -8.14 18.60 6.32
C LEU A 158 -6.92 18.71 5.39
N THR A 159 -6.03 19.68 5.66
CA THR A 159 -4.73 19.77 4.98
C THR A 159 -4.00 18.44 5.09
N PRO A 160 -3.50 17.84 3.97
CA PRO A 160 -2.84 16.53 3.97
C PRO A 160 -1.48 16.57 4.66
N ALA A 161 -1.51 16.70 5.98
CA ALA A 161 -0.34 16.76 6.85
C ALA A 161 -0.72 16.26 8.25
N GLY A 162 0.15 15.50 8.88
CA GLY A 162 -0.08 14.96 10.21
C GLY A 162 1.12 15.08 11.12
N VAL A 163 0.87 15.10 12.43
CA VAL A 163 1.90 14.96 13.45
C VAL A 163 1.91 13.53 13.93
N ILE A 164 3.08 12.95 14.03
CA ILE A 164 3.30 11.59 14.51
C ILE A 164 4.27 11.58 15.68
N CYS A 165 4.11 10.63 16.59
CA CYS A 165 5.00 10.43 17.73
C CYS A 165 4.88 8.99 18.20
N GLU A 166 5.98 8.26 18.21
CA GLU A 166 6.06 6.88 18.69
C GLU A 166 5.67 6.80 20.17
N ILE A 167 5.01 5.71 20.57
CA ILE A 167 4.67 5.43 21.97
C ILE A 167 5.73 4.51 22.56
N LEU A 168 6.39 5.01 23.60
CA LEU A 168 7.42 4.29 24.35
C LEU A 168 6.88 3.82 25.69
N ASN A 169 7.44 2.73 26.18
CA ASN A 169 7.26 2.23 27.54
C ASN A 169 8.04 3.11 28.53
N GLU A 170 7.77 2.96 29.83
CA GLU A 170 8.47 3.73 30.87
C GLU A 170 9.98 3.44 30.93
N ASP A 171 10.42 2.28 30.45
CA ASP A 171 11.83 1.90 30.33
C ASP A 171 12.51 2.44 29.05
N GLY A 172 11.77 3.14 28.19
CA GLY A 172 12.25 3.70 26.92
C GLY A 172 12.22 2.75 25.74
N THR A 173 11.74 1.53 25.88
CA THR A 173 11.52 0.62 24.75
C THR A 173 10.25 0.97 24.01
N SER A 174 10.17 0.63 22.71
CA SER A 174 8.96 0.86 21.92
C SER A 174 7.80 0.01 22.43
N ALA A 175 6.64 0.63 22.66
CA ALA A 175 5.43 -0.07 23.04
C ALA A 175 4.94 -0.98 21.90
N ARG A 176 4.59 -2.22 22.25
CA ARG A 176 4.03 -3.20 21.32
C ARG A 176 2.52 -3.29 21.50
N ARG A 177 1.88 -4.12 20.72
CA ARG A 177 0.42 -4.20 20.68
C ARG A 177 -0.26 -4.29 22.06
N PRO A 178 0.17 -5.12 23.02
CA PRO A 178 -0.48 -5.20 24.34
C PRO A 178 -0.41 -3.88 25.12
N GLU A 179 0.76 -3.21 25.10
CA GLU A 179 0.99 -1.93 25.76
C GLU A 179 0.22 -0.79 25.06
N LEU A 180 0.14 -0.82 23.72
CA LEU A 180 -0.65 0.12 22.92
C LEU A 180 -2.16 0.00 23.20
N GLU A 181 -2.69 -1.23 23.35
CA GLU A 181 -4.08 -1.46 23.74
C GLU A 181 -4.37 -0.90 25.13
N GLN A 182 -3.45 -1.09 26.08
CA GLN A 182 -3.57 -0.51 27.42
C GLN A 182 -3.48 1.00 27.43
N PHE A 183 -2.57 1.59 26.63
CA PHE A 183 -2.43 3.03 26.46
C PHE A 183 -3.71 3.63 25.88
N ALA A 184 -4.29 3.01 24.85
CA ALA A 184 -5.54 3.44 24.23
C ALA A 184 -6.69 3.47 25.25
N GLN A 185 -6.83 2.41 26.07
CA GLN A 185 -7.84 2.35 27.12
C GLN A 185 -7.65 3.44 28.19
N ASN A 186 -6.42 3.61 28.68
CA ASN A 186 -6.10 4.56 29.73
C ASN A 186 -6.40 6.00 29.35
N HIS A 187 -6.30 6.32 28.04
CA HIS A 187 -6.45 7.67 27.51
C HIS A 187 -7.72 7.88 26.67
N GLY A 188 -8.54 6.83 26.48
CA GLY A 188 -9.79 6.92 25.70
C GLY A 188 -9.53 7.24 24.22
N LEU A 189 -8.47 6.71 23.64
CA LEU A 189 -8.05 6.98 22.25
C LEU A 189 -8.52 5.87 21.31
N THR A 190 -8.94 6.24 20.11
CA THR A 190 -9.21 5.29 19.04
C THR A 190 -7.90 4.65 18.59
N PHE A 191 -7.90 3.31 18.52
CA PHE A 191 -6.75 2.51 18.12
C PHE A 191 -7.08 1.72 16.84
N ILE A 192 -6.33 1.98 15.77
CA ILE A 192 -6.44 1.31 14.47
C ILE A 192 -5.07 0.82 14.00
N THR A 193 -5.04 0.14 12.85
CA THR A 193 -3.81 -0.29 12.18
C THR A 193 -3.65 0.36 10.81
N VAL A 194 -2.40 0.46 10.32
CA VAL A 194 -2.10 0.89 8.95
C VAL A 194 -2.83 -0.01 7.94
N ALA A 195 -2.89 -1.32 8.18
CA ALA A 195 -3.59 -2.27 7.32
C ALA A 195 -5.09 -1.97 7.19
N GLN A 196 -5.76 -1.50 8.26
CA GLN A 196 -7.16 -1.07 8.19
C GLN A 196 -7.32 0.19 7.30
N VAL A 197 -6.39 1.15 7.37
CA VAL A 197 -6.42 2.35 6.51
C VAL A 197 -6.21 1.97 5.04
N VAL A 198 -5.28 1.06 4.75
CA VAL A 198 -5.10 0.49 3.39
C VAL A 198 -6.41 -0.12 2.89
N ALA A 199 -7.03 -1.00 3.68
CA ALA A 199 -8.28 -1.67 3.30
C ALA A 199 -9.41 -0.64 3.06
N HIS A 200 -9.56 0.34 3.94
CA HIS A 200 -10.56 1.41 3.82
C HIS A 200 -10.38 2.20 2.51
N ARG A 201 -9.15 2.66 2.21
CA ARG A 201 -8.86 3.41 0.97
C ARG A 201 -9.18 2.60 -0.28
N LEU A 202 -8.76 1.33 -0.30
CA LEU A 202 -9.00 0.44 -1.43
C LEU A 202 -10.50 0.17 -1.66
N GLN A 203 -11.32 0.19 -0.61
CA GLN A 203 -12.77 -0.01 -0.69
C GLN A 203 -13.55 1.27 -1.05
N THR A 204 -13.07 2.43 -0.61
CA THR A 204 -13.84 3.69 -0.70
C THR A 204 -13.36 4.63 -1.80
N GLU A 205 -12.09 4.51 -2.25
CA GLU A 205 -11.53 5.38 -3.29
C GLU A 205 -11.58 4.70 -4.66
N ARG A 206 -11.87 5.47 -5.70
CA ARG A 206 -11.71 5.04 -7.09
C ARG A 206 -10.29 5.36 -7.54
N LEU A 207 -9.43 4.36 -7.52
CA LEU A 207 -7.99 4.50 -7.79
C LEU A 207 -7.60 4.14 -9.24
N VAL A 208 -8.53 3.60 -10.03
CA VAL A 208 -8.28 3.20 -11.42
C VAL A 208 -9.03 4.07 -12.39
N HIS A 209 -8.36 4.43 -13.49
CA HIS A 209 -8.89 5.30 -14.53
C HIS A 209 -8.72 4.65 -15.89
N ARG A 210 -9.85 4.43 -16.58
CA ARG A 210 -9.87 3.95 -17.97
C ARG A 210 -9.28 5.03 -18.88
N VAL A 211 -8.29 4.64 -19.69
CA VAL A 211 -7.56 5.58 -20.59
C VAL A 211 -7.93 5.36 -22.03
N ALA A 212 -8.01 4.10 -22.45
CA ALA A 212 -8.25 3.74 -23.85
C ALA A 212 -8.99 2.40 -23.94
N GLU A 213 -9.71 2.21 -25.02
CA GLU A 213 -10.38 0.98 -25.35
C GLU A 213 -10.25 0.69 -26.85
N ALA A 214 -9.94 -0.55 -27.23
CA ALA A 214 -9.79 -0.95 -28.61
C ALA A 214 -10.20 -2.41 -28.83
N ARG A 215 -10.43 -2.76 -30.07
CA ARG A 215 -10.63 -4.13 -30.51
C ARG A 215 -9.29 -4.84 -30.68
N LEU A 216 -9.15 -6.03 -30.12
CA LEU A 216 -7.96 -6.86 -30.19
C LEU A 216 -8.33 -8.22 -30.82
N PRO A 217 -8.16 -8.42 -32.13
CA PRO A 217 -8.34 -9.73 -32.76
C PRO A 217 -7.15 -10.63 -32.41
N THR A 218 -7.46 -11.87 -32.03
CA THR A 218 -6.47 -12.92 -31.70
C THR A 218 -6.91 -14.24 -32.32
N GLU A 219 -6.06 -15.25 -32.32
CA GLU A 219 -6.40 -16.61 -32.73
C GLU A 219 -7.53 -17.23 -31.89
N MET A 220 -7.73 -16.76 -30.65
CA MET A 220 -8.80 -17.20 -29.76
C MET A 220 -10.10 -16.38 -29.91
N GLY A 221 -10.20 -15.53 -30.92
CA GLY A 221 -11.34 -14.67 -31.18
C GLY A 221 -11.02 -13.19 -30.98
N THR A 222 -12.06 -12.37 -31.05
CA THR A 222 -11.93 -10.91 -30.91
C THR A 222 -12.22 -10.49 -29.49
N TRP A 223 -11.24 -9.90 -28.84
CA TRP A 223 -11.32 -9.33 -27.50
C TRP A 223 -11.47 -7.80 -27.59
N ARG A 224 -11.97 -7.23 -26.53
CA ARG A 224 -11.93 -5.80 -26.24
C ARG A 224 -10.81 -5.57 -25.24
N VAL A 225 -9.79 -4.79 -25.58
CA VAL A 225 -8.72 -4.42 -24.68
C VAL A 225 -9.01 -3.05 -24.09
N VAL A 226 -8.95 -2.94 -22.76
CA VAL A 226 -9.13 -1.69 -22.00
C VAL A 226 -7.88 -1.39 -21.22
N GLY A 227 -7.29 -0.22 -21.47
CA GLY A 227 -6.11 0.26 -20.76
C GLY A 227 -6.48 1.10 -19.54
N TYR A 228 -5.75 0.89 -18.45
CA TYR A 228 -5.95 1.57 -17.17
C TYR A 228 -4.67 2.19 -16.65
N ARG A 229 -4.78 3.41 -16.12
CA ARG A 229 -3.83 4.00 -15.16
C ARG A 229 -4.42 3.90 -13.76
N ASN A 230 -3.58 4.09 -12.74
CA ASN A 230 -4.00 4.12 -11.36
C ASN A 230 -3.30 5.26 -10.60
N ASP A 231 -3.86 5.64 -9.45
CA ASP A 231 -3.33 6.72 -8.59
C ASP A 231 -2.32 6.22 -7.55
N VAL A 232 -2.07 4.89 -7.53
CA VAL A 232 -1.17 4.26 -6.55
C VAL A 232 0.27 4.27 -7.06
N ASP A 233 0.48 3.88 -8.31
CA ASP A 233 1.81 3.79 -8.92
C ASP A 233 1.78 4.23 -10.40
N LYS A 234 2.91 4.12 -11.09
CA LYS A 234 3.05 4.47 -12.50
C LYS A 234 2.81 3.29 -13.45
N HIS A 235 2.39 2.13 -12.93
CA HIS A 235 2.14 0.96 -13.75
C HIS A 235 0.86 1.09 -14.57
N GLU A 236 0.91 0.62 -15.80
CA GLU A 236 -0.23 0.55 -16.70
C GLU A 236 -0.78 -0.87 -16.72
N HIS A 237 -2.08 -0.99 -16.50
CA HIS A 237 -2.76 -2.28 -16.48
C HIS A 237 -3.71 -2.43 -17.64
N ILE A 238 -3.99 -3.66 -18.06
CA ILE A 238 -4.96 -3.94 -19.12
C ILE A 238 -5.99 -4.96 -18.66
N ALA A 239 -7.22 -4.77 -19.14
CA ALA A 239 -8.24 -5.81 -19.12
C ALA A 239 -8.54 -6.28 -20.53
N LEU A 240 -8.52 -7.58 -20.76
CA LEU A 240 -9.01 -8.23 -21.96
C LEU A 240 -10.40 -8.75 -21.68
N VAL A 241 -11.41 -8.21 -22.37
CA VAL A 241 -12.83 -8.55 -22.19
C VAL A 241 -13.31 -9.33 -23.40
N TYR A 242 -13.87 -10.50 -23.17
CA TYR A 242 -14.48 -11.35 -24.20
C TYR A 242 -15.99 -11.38 -24.02
N GLY A 243 -16.73 -11.16 -25.10
CA GLY A 243 -18.18 -11.11 -25.05
C GLY A 243 -18.74 -9.96 -24.24
N ASP A 244 -20.01 -10.07 -23.88
CA ASP A 244 -20.74 -9.05 -23.10
C ASP A 244 -20.69 -9.38 -21.61
N VAL A 245 -20.15 -8.48 -20.81
CA VAL A 245 -20.00 -8.64 -19.37
C VAL A 245 -20.67 -7.49 -18.63
N GLY A 246 -21.28 -7.76 -17.49
CA GLY A 246 -21.99 -6.75 -16.71
C GLY A 246 -22.43 -7.26 -15.33
N PRO A 247 -23.19 -6.44 -14.57
CA PRO A 247 -23.49 -6.68 -13.17
C PRO A 247 -24.36 -7.90 -12.89
N ASP A 248 -25.15 -8.33 -13.88
CA ASP A 248 -26.11 -9.44 -13.75
C ASP A 248 -25.55 -10.79 -14.21
N SER A 249 -24.25 -10.83 -14.56
CA SER A 249 -23.61 -12.05 -15.06
C SER A 249 -22.49 -12.51 -14.15
N SER A 250 -22.51 -13.80 -13.77
CA SER A 250 -21.32 -14.46 -13.21
C SER A 250 -20.39 -14.85 -14.36
N VAL A 251 -19.19 -14.31 -14.40
CA VAL A 251 -18.24 -14.50 -15.51
C VAL A 251 -16.91 -15.08 -15.05
N LEU A 252 -16.26 -15.82 -15.94
CA LEU A 252 -14.88 -16.25 -15.72
C LEU A 252 -13.94 -15.06 -15.67
N VAL A 253 -13.10 -15.00 -14.62
CA VAL A 253 -12.12 -13.95 -14.43
C VAL A 253 -10.72 -14.51 -14.14
N ARG A 254 -9.72 -14.08 -14.88
CA ARG A 254 -8.33 -14.36 -14.58
C ARG A 254 -7.62 -13.08 -14.15
N MET A 255 -7.15 -13.06 -12.90
CA MET A 255 -6.18 -12.06 -12.42
C MET A 255 -4.78 -12.57 -12.75
N HIS A 256 -4.16 -12.01 -13.78
CA HIS A 256 -2.84 -12.40 -14.25
C HIS A 256 -1.81 -11.33 -13.96
N SER A 257 -0.78 -11.64 -13.17
CA SER A 257 0.37 -10.74 -13.00
C SER A 257 1.38 -11.01 -14.11
N LYS A 258 1.85 -9.95 -14.75
CA LYS A 258 2.85 -9.97 -15.83
C LYS A 258 4.04 -10.86 -15.49
N CYS A 259 4.44 -11.64 -16.46
CA CYS A 259 5.63 -12.48 -16.41
C CYS A 259 6.26 -12.49 -17.81
N LEU A 260 7.11 -11.52 -18.13
CA LEU A 260 7.68 -11.36 -19.46
C LEU A 260 8.32 -12.64 -19.98
N THR A 261 9.06 -13.33 -19.12
CA THR A 261 9.76 -14.57 -19.51
C THR A 261 8.79 -15.70 -19.81
N GLY A 262 7.71 -15.84 -19.05
CA GLY A 262 6.69 -16.88 -19.26
C GLY A 262 5.69 -16.51 -20.36
N ASP A 263 5.17 -15.28 -20.34
CA ASP A 263 4.07 -14.86 -21.20
C ASP A 263 4.50 -14.59 -22.66
N VAL A 264 5.75 -14.09 -22.85
CA VAL A 264 6.27 -13.70 -24.17
C VAL A 264 7.33 -14.66 -24.69
N PHE A 265 8.28 -15.06 -23.81
CA PHE A 265 9.39 -15.92 -24.21
C PHE A 265 9.14 -17.42 -23.95
N HIS A 266 7.96 -17.77 -23.42
CA HIS A 266 7.54 -19.15 -23.16
C HIS A 266 8.56 -19.95 -22.31
N SER A 267 9.16 -19.27 -21.32
CA SER A 267 10.10 -19.88 -20.40
C SER A 267 9.48 -21.07 -19.67
N LEU A 268 10.21 -22.17 -19.61
CA LEU A 268 9.80 -23.38 -18.91
C LEU A 268 10.06 -23.32 -17.39
N ARG A 269 10.72 -22.27 -16.88
CA ARG A 269 10.95 -22.07 -15.42
C ARG A 269 9.67 -21.82 -14.62
N CYS A 270 8.57 -21.45 -15.29
CA CYS A 270 7.29 -21.18 -14.64
C CYS A 270 6.12 -21.64 -15.51
N ASP A 271 4.92 -21.62 -14.95
CA ASP A 271 3.67 -21.95 -15.63
C ASP A 271 2.84 -20.73 -16.07
N CYS A 272 3.43 -19.50 -16.03
CA CYS A 272 2.68 -18.25 -16.24
C CYS A 272 2.07 -18.15 -17.65
N GLY A 273 2.87 -18.31 -18.70
CA GLY A 273 2.38 -18.23 -20.08
C GLY A 273 1.32 -19.28 -20.37
N TRP A 274 1.53 -20.53 -19.93
CA TRP A 274 0.52 -21.58 -20.05
C TRP A 274 -0.78 -21.22 -19.32
N GLN A 275 -0.71 -20.64 -18.12
CA GLN A 275 -1.89 -20.21 -17.37
C GLN A 275 -2.64 -19.08 -18.07
N LEU A 276 -1.94 -18.11 -18.67
CA LEU A 276 -2.53 -17.02 -19.43
C LEU A 276 -3.30 -17.58 -20.63
N GLU A 277 -2.63 -18.38 -21.44
CA GLU A 277 -3.21 -18.99 -22.64
C GLU A 277 -4.41 -19.89 -22.32
N THR A 278 -4.28 -20.74 -21.30
CA THR A 278 -5.36 -21.63 -20.85
C THR A 278 -6.58 -20.84 -20.35
N ALA A 279 -6.36 -19.78 -19.56
CA ALA A 279 -7.45 -18.93 -19.09
C ALA A 279 -8.17 -18.23 -20.26
N MET A 280 -7.43 -17.72 -21.24
CA MET A 280 -8.00 -17.11 -22.43
C MET A 280 -8.82 -18.13 -23.25
N LYS A 281 -8.33 -19.35 -23.43
CA LYS A 281 -9.07 -20.45 -24.08
C LYS A 281 -10.36 -20.81 -23.34
N MET A 282 -10.31 -20.89 -22.01
CA MET A 282 -11.50 -21.18 -21.18
C MET A 282 -12.55 -20.08 -21.33
N ILE A 283 -12.14 -18.82 -21.26
CA ILE A 283 -13.03 -17.65 -21.42
C ILE A 283 -13.63 -17.61 -22.84
N ALA A 284 -12.82 -17.82 -23.87
CA ALA A 284 -13.30 -17.83 -25.24
C ALA A 284 -14.31 -18.97 -25.50
N LYS A 285 -14.09 -20.15 -24.90
CA LYS A 285 -15.02 -21.30 -24.95
C LYS A 285 -16.32 -21.01 -24.21
N GLU A 286 -16.27 -20.33 -23.08
CA GLU A 286 -17.46 -19.90 -22.34
C GLU A 286 -18.28 -18.84 -23.09
N GLY A 287 -17.62 -18.07 -23.98
CA GLY A 287 -18.22 -16.99 -24.75
C GLY A 287 -18.22 -15.63 -24.04
N LYS A 288 -17.86 -15.55 -22.76
CA LYS A 288 -17.73 -14.31 -22.00
C LYS A 288 -16.76 -14.43 -20.82
N GLY A 289 -16.07 -13.35 -20.49
CA GLY A 289 -15.18 -13.27 -19.33
C GLY A 289 -14.12 -12.20 -19.46
N VAL A 290 -13.24 -12.12 -18.46
CA VAL A 290 -12.22 -11.06 -18.35
C VAL A 290 -10.88 -11.65 -17.92
N VAL A 291 -9.80 -11.22 -18.59
CA VAL A 291 -8.43 -11.34 -18.08
C VAL A 291 -7.95 -9.96 -17.66
N VAL A 292 -7.69 -9.77 -16.38
CA VAL A 292 -7.00 -8.57 -15.89
C VAL A 292 -5.52 -8.86 -15.87
N TYR A 293 -4.76 -8.18 -16.72
CA TYR A 293 -3.31 -8.31 -16.85
C TYR A 293 -2.64 -7.16 -16.09
N LEU A 294 -2.07 -7.49 -14.94
CA LEU A 294 -1.47 -6.53 -14.02
C LEU A 294 0.04 -6.40 -14.27
N ASP A 295 0.54 -5.19 -14.43
CA ASP A 295 1.97 -4.91 -14.56
C ASP A 295 2.66 -5.01 -13.19
N GLN A 296 2.81 -6.24 -12.70
CA GLN A 296 3.42 -6.60 -11.41
C GLN A 296 4.43 -7.73 -11.61
N GLU A 297 5.46 -7.45 -12.43
CA GLU A 297 6.51 -8.41 -12.80
C GLU A 297 7.26 -8.92 -11.56
N GLY A 298 7.59 -10.22 -11.58
CA GLY A 298 8.38 -10.86 -10.51
C GLY A 298 7.68 -10.84 -9.14
N ARG A 299 6.35 -10.87 -9.08
CA ARG A 299 5.54 -10.67 -7.85
C ARG A 299 5.72 -9.28 -7.23
N GLY A 300 5.96 -8.26 -8.06
CA GLY A 300 6.13 -6.87 -7.66
C GLY A 300 7.57 -6.43 -7.47
N ILE A 301 8.57 -7.33 -7.59
CA ILE A 301 9.99 -6.94 -7.46
C ILE A 301 10.61 -6.40 -8.75
N GLY A 302 9.90 -6.50 -9.87
CA GLY A 302 10.34 -6.06 -11.19
C GLY A 302 11.22 -7.09 -11.93
N LEU A 303 11.41 -6.84 -13.23
CA LEU A 303 12.11 -7.79 -14.12
C LEU A 303 13.56 -8.01 -13.73
N LEU A 304 14.31 -6.95 -13.46
CA LEU A 304 15.75 -7.09 -13.18
C LEU A 304 16.02 -7.85 -11.88
N ASN A 305 15.26 -7.59 -10.82
CA ASN A 305 15.40 -8.35 -9.58
C ASN A 305 14.91 -9.80 -9.71
N LYS A 306 13.90 -10.04 -10.56
CA LYS A 306 13.52 -11.41 -10.91
C LYS A 306 14.65 -12.17 -11.62
N LEU A 307 15.43 -11.51 -12.50
CA LEU A 307 16.59 -12.13 -13.13
C LEU A 307 17.68 -12.46 -12.11
N LYS A 308 17.95 -11.56 -11.15
CA LYS A 308 18.86 -11.87 -10.02
C LYS A 308 18.36 -13.05 -9.16
N ALA A 309 17.03 -13.13 -8.95
CA ALA A 309 16.46 -14.30 -8.28
C ALA A 309 16.64 -15.60 -9.08
N TYR A 310 16.66 -15.53 -10.41
CA TYR A 310 16.98 -16.68 -11.26
C TYR A 310 18.44 -17.12 -11.11
N GLU A 311 19.39 -16.19 -11.00
CA GLU A 311 20.80 -16.51 -10.72
C GLU A 311 20.93 -17.31 -9.41
N LEU A 312 20.27 -16.84 -8.34
CA LEU A 312 20.25 -17.55 -7.06
C LEU A 312 19.56 -18.93 -7.14
N GLN A 313 18.52 -19.06 -7.96
CA GLN A 313 17.85 -20.34 -8.20
C GLN A 313 18.73 -21.33 -8.97
N ASP A 314 19.58 -20.87 -9.89
CA ASP A 314 20.56 -21.69 -10.59
C ASP A 314 21.62 -22.25 -9.63
N GLU A 315 21.83 -21.59 -8.46
CA GLU A 315 22.67 -22.09 -7.36
C GLU A 315 21.92 -23.06 -6.41
N GLY A 316 20.67 -23.41 -6.70
CA GLY A 316 19.86 -24.36 -5.93
C GLY A 316 18.96 -23.74 -4.84
N ILE A 317 18.83 -22.41 -4.80
CA ILE A 317 17.97 -21.70 -3.85
C ILE A 317 16.53 -21.68 -4.39
N ASP A 318 15.52 -21.88 -3.54
CA ASP A 318 14.12 -21.80 -4.00
C ASP A 318 13.65 -20.35 -4.23
N THR A 319 12.52 -20.18 -4.93
CA THR A 319 12.00 -18.87 -5.33
C THR A 319 11.69 -17.95 -4.14
N VAL A 320 11.24 -18.48 -3.01
CA VAL A 320 10.87 -17.66 -1.82
C VAL A 320 12.14 -17.18 -1.14
N GLU A 321 13.08 -18.09 -0.87
CA GLU A 321 14.37 -17.77 -0.26
C GLU A 321 15.21 -16.83 -1.15
N ALA A 322 15.16 -16.98 -2.47
CA ALA A 322 15.84 -16.08 -3.40
C ALA A 322 15.32 -14.64 -3.27
N ASN A 323 14.00 -14.45 -3.13
CA ASN A 323 13.42 -13.11 -2.89
C ASN A 323 13.84 -12.54 -1.54
N GLU A 324 13.83 -13.34 -0.48
CA GLU A 324 14.23 -12.92 0.87
C GLU A 324 15.71 -12.51 0.93
N ARG A 325 16.60 -13.26 0.25
CA ARG A 325 18.03 -12.89 0.13
C ARG A 325 18.24 -11.57 -0.62
N LEU A 326 17.35 -11.23 -1.53
CA LEU A 326 17.36 -9.93 -2.22
C LEU A 326 16.68 -8.82 -1.43
N GLY A 327 16.21 -9.09 -0.21
CA GLY A 327 15.55 -8.12 0.67
C GLY A 327 14.08 -7.87 0.34
N PHE A 328 13.41 -8.79 -0.36
CA PHE A 328 11.99 -8.65 -0.71
C PHE A 328 11.11 -9.63 0.06
N LYS A 329 9.90 -9.20 0.43
CA LYS A 329 8.86 -10.13 0.89
C LYS A 329 8.51 -11.15 -0.22
N PRO A 330 8.04 -12.35 0.13
CA PRO A 330 7.74 -13.42 -0.84
C PRO A 330 6.71 -13.06 -1.92
N ASP A 331 5.78 -12.16 -1.61
CA ASP A 331 4.74 -11.69 -2.54
C ASP A 331 4.33 -10.23 -2.20
N LEU A 332 4.69 -9.30 -3.09
CA LEU A 332 4.36 -7.87 -2.98
C LEU A 332 3.16 -7.46 -3.84
N ARG A 333 2.45 -8.42 -4.47
CA ARG A 333 1.37 -8.10 -5.39
C ARG A 333 0.16 -7.50 -4.67
N ASN A 334 -0.36 -6.42 -5.24
CA ASN A 334 -1.61 -5.81 -4.84
C ASN A 334 -2.73 -6.23 -5.80
N TYR A 335 -3.72 -6.94 -5.28
CA TYR A 335 -4.88 -7.37 -6.07
C TYR A 335 -6.05 -6.37 -6.04
N GLY A 336 -5.98 -5.33 -5.20
CA GLY A 336 -7.01 -4.31 -5.07
C GLY A 336 -7.20 -3.48 -6.34
N ILE A 337 -6.12 -3.12 -7.03
CA ILE A 337 -6.19 -2.46 -8.34
C ILE A 337 -6.94 -3.33 -9.34
N GLY A 338 -6.66 -4.63 -9.37
CA GLY A 338 -7.36 -5.56 -10.23
C GLY A 338 -8.84 -5.71 -9.88
N ALA A 339 -9.19 -5.71 -8.59
CA ALA A 339 -10.59 -5.72 -8.15
C ALA A 339 -11.33 -4.44 -8.61
N GLN A 340 -10.69 -3.28 -8.47
CA GLN A 340 -11.26 -2.02 -8.94
C GLN A 340 -11.42 -1.97 -10.47
N ILE A 341 -10.52 -2.58 -11.24
CA ILE A 341 -10.69 -2.74 -12.69
C ILE A 341 -11.93 -3.58 -13.01
N LEU A 342 -12.16 -4.68 -12.28
CA LEU A 342 -13.36 -5.50 -12.46
C LEU A 342 -14.65 -4.74 -12.11
N LEU A 343 -14.65 -3.97 -11.04
CA LEU A 343 -15.76 -3.09 -10.66
C LEU A 343 -16.01 -1.98 -11.69
N ASP A 344 -14.95 -1.37 -12.26
CA ASP A 344 -15.08 -0.38 -13.34
C ASP A 344 -15.65 -0.98 -14.63
N LEU A 345 -15.41 -2.27 -14.89
CA LEU A 345 -16.04 -3.04 -15.98
C LEU A 345 -17.51 -3.40 -15.68
N GLY A 346 -18.03 -3.04 -14.51
CA GLY A 346 -19.41 -3.28 -14.08
C GLY A 346 -19.67 -4.67 -13.49
N LEU A 347 -18.63 -5.44 -13.17
CA LEU A 347 -18.79 -6.79 -12.60
C LEU A 347 -19.12 -6.71 -11.12
N LYS A 348 -20.04 -7.58 -10.66
CA LYS A 348 -20.37 -7.80 -9.25
C LYS A 348 -20.10 -9.22 -8.81
N THR A 349 -20.44 -10.18 -9.66
CA THR A 349 -20.27 -11.62 -9.39
C THR A 349 -19.27 -12.22 -10.37
N ILE A 350 -18.30 -12.97 -9.86
CA ILE A 350 -17.21 -13.52 -10.67
C ILE A 350 -16.95 -15.00 -10.34
N ARG A 351 -16.40 -15.73 -11.32
CA ARG A 351 -15.82 -17.06 -11.16
C ARG A 351 -14.30 -16.97 -11.42
N PRO A 352 -13.48 -16.76 -10.38
CA PRO A 352 -12.05 -16.57 -10.56
C PRO A 352 -11.32 -17.87 -10.94
N ILE A 353 -10.57 -17.80 -12.04
CA ILE A 353 -9.70 -18.89 -12.52
C ILE A 353 -8.39 -18.81 -11.72
N THR A 354 -8.28 -19.58 -10.63
CA THR A 354 -7.11 -19.53 -9.74
C THR A 354 -6.98 -20.79 -8.88
N ASN A 355 -5.71 -21.09 -8.50
CA ASN A 355 -5.39 -22.08 -7.47
C ASN A 355 -4.93 -21.40 -6.16
N ASN A 356 -4.83 -20.07 -6.11
CA ASN A 356 -4.38 -19.33 -4.94
C ASN A 356 -5.58 -18.83 -4.10
N PRO A 357 -5.84 -19.39 -2.91
CA PRO A 357 -6.96 -18.98 -2.07
C PRO A 357 -6.83 -17.53 -1.56
N ARG A 358 -5.60 -17.02 -1.37
CA ARG A 358 -5.38 -15.63 -0.95
C ARG A 358 -5.94 -14.61 -1.95
N LYS A 359 -5.97 -14.96 -3.24
CA LYS A 359 -6.59 -14.10 -4.27
C LYS A 359 -8.10 -13.96 -4.07
N LEU A 360 -8.78 -14.97 -3.55
CA LEU A 360 -10.23 -14.97 -3.34
C LEU A 360 -10.61 -13.99 -2.22
N VAL A 361 -10.00 -14.15 -1.05
CA VAL A 361 -10.21 -13.26 0.10
C VAL A 361 -9.95 -11.80 -0.25
N GLY A 362 -8.88 -11.56 -1.03
CA GLY A 362 -8.58 -10.23 -1.53
C GLY A 362 -9.70 -9.62 -2.37
N LEU A 363 -10.35 -10.38 -3.24
CA LEU A 363 -11.40 -9.87 -4.15
C LEU A 363 -12.74 -9.60 -3.44
N GLU A 364 -13.15 -10.47 -2.51
CA GLU A 364 -14.37 -10.28 -1.70
C GLU A 364 -14.30 -9.02 -0.85
N GLY A 365 -13.13 -8.70 -0.30
CA GLY A 365 -12.91 -7.49 0.49
C GLY A 365 -13.17 -6.18 -0.28
N TYR A 366 -13.23 -6.22 -1.61
CA TYR A 366 -13.53 -5.07 -2.47
C TYR A 366 -14.98 -5.02 -2.99
N GLY A 367 -15.87 -5.86 -2.47
CA GLY A 367 -17.28 -5.86 -2.85
C GLY A 367 -17.62 -6.71 -4.08
N LEU A 368 -16.69 -7.57 -4.53
CA LEU A 368 -16.96 -8.60 -5.53
C LEU A 368 -17.48 -9.87 -4.84
N THR A 369 -18.53 -10.46 -5.38
CA THR A 369 -19.05 -11.77 -4.95
C THR A 369 -18.36 -12.87 -5.73
N ILE A 370 -17.81 -13.86 -5.04
CA ILE A 370 -17.26 -15.07 -5.66
C ILE A 370 -18.33 -16.15 -5.69
N ASP A 371 -18.77 -16.50 -6.88
CA ASP A 371 -19.77 -17.56 -7.10
C ASP A 371 -19.11 -18.94 -7.00
N GLU A 372 -18.03 -19.15 -7.77
CA GLU A 372 -17.31 -20.42 -7.83
C GLU A 372 -15.84 -20.18 -8.15
N ARG A 373 -14.94 -20.91 -7.50
CA ARG A 373 -13.53 -20.97 -7.87
C ARG A 373 -13.31 -21.97 -9.01
N VAL A 374 -12.74 -21.52 -10.11
CA VAL A 374 -12.39 -22.39 -11.25
C VAL A 374 -10.91 -22.74 -11.17
N PRO A 375 -10.54 -24.02 -11.03
CA PRO A 375 -9.14 -24.43 -10.94
C PRO A 375 -8.43 -24.29 -12.30
N ILE A 376 -7.11 -24.01 -12.25
CA ILE A 376 -6.23 -23.98 -13.41
C ILE A 376 -4.94 -24.74 -13.08
N ILE A 377 -4.85 -25.99 -13.47
CA ILE A 377 -3.79 -26.90 -13.05
C ILE A 377 -2.84 -27.13 -14.23
N SER A 378 -1.60 -26.66 -14.09
CA SER A 378 -0.54 -26.94 -15.05
C SER A 378 0.07 -28.33 -14.81
N ILE A 379 0.56 -28.93 -15.87
CA ILE A 379 1.32 -30.19 -15.80
C ILE A 379 2.74 -29.84 -15.34
N ALA A 380 3.20 -30.54 -14.31
CA ALA A 380 4.59 -30.44 -13.86
C ALA A 380 5.54 -31.11 -14.87
N HIS A 381 6.67 -30.49 -15.10
CA HIS A 381 7.80 -31.04 -15.85
C HIS A 381 9.11 -30.70 -15.14
N ASP A 382 10.22 -31.27 -15.56
CA ASP A 382 11.50 -31.20 -14.84
C ASP A 382 11.92 -29.75 -14.51
N GLU A 383 11.74 -28.81 -15.43
CA GLU A 383 12.18 -27.43 -15.29
C GLU A 383 11.28 -26.57 -14.35
N ASN A 384 10.01 -26.96 -14.12
CA ASN A 384 9.10 -26.19 -13.26
C ASN A 384 8.65 -26.90 -11.98
N SER A 385 9.12 -28.14 -11.76
CA SER A 385 8.70 -28.95 -10.61
C SER A 385 9.04 -28.28 -9.27
N SER A 386 10.24 -27.76 -9.10
CA SER A 386 10.66 -27.01 -7.90
C SER A 386 9.84 -25.73 -7.68
N TYR A 387 9.52 -25.01 -8.75
CA TYR A 387 8.67 -23.82 -8.70
C TYR A 387 7.23 -24.12 -8.27
N LEU A 388 6.64 -25.21 -8.80
CA LEU A 388 5.30 -25.65 -8.42
C LEU A 388 5.27 -26.17 -6.97
N GLU A 389 6.32 -26.86 -6.53
CA GLU A 389 6.44 -27.32 -5.14
C GLU A 389 6.56 -26.12 -4.17
N ALA A 390 7.35 -25.09 -4.48
CA ALA A 390 7.42 -23.86 -3.70
C ALA A 390 6.04 -23.16 -3.60
N LYS A 391 5.26 -23.13 -4.68
CA LYS A 391 3.88 -22.64 -4.66
C LYS A 391 2.98 -23.44 -3.73
N ARG A 392 3.12 -24.78 -3.73
CA ARG A 392 2.33 -25.67 -2.88
C ARG A 392 2.70 -25.54 -1.41
N ALA A 393 3.98 -25.72 -1.10
CA ALA A 393 4.48 -25.82 0.27
C ALA A 393 4.52 -24.47 1.00
N LYS A 394 4.95 -23.39 0.31
CA LYS A 394 5.20 -22.08 0.94
C LYS A 394 4.13 -21.03 0.67
N LEU A 395 3.36 -21.14 -0.41
CA LEU A 395 2.36 -20.14 -0.79
C LEU A 395 0.91 -20.64 -0.69
N GLY A 396 0.68 -21.87 -0.24
CA GLY A 396 -0.64 -22.43 0.02
C GLY A 396 -1.53 -22.62 -1.22
N HIS A 397 -0.93 -22.82 -2.41
CA HIS A 397 -1.69 -23.08 -3.62
C HIS A 397 -2.37 -24.45 -3.57
N LEU A 398 -3.64 -24.47 -4.01
CA LEU A 398 -4.45 -25.70 -4.11
C LEU A 398 -4.20 -26.37 -5.47
N PHE A 399 -3.46 -27.45 -5.47
CA PHE A 399 -3.36 -28.35 -6.62
C PHE A 399 -4.29 -29.55 -6.36
N ALA A 400 -5.01 -30.05 -7.38
CA ALA A 400 -5.76 -31.27 -7.23
C ALA A 400 -4.77 -32.42 -6.97
N SER A 401 -5.09 -33.24 -5.97
CA SER A 401 -4.40 -34.50 -5.64
C SER A 401 -4.57 -35.52 -6.76
#